data_12c946fa9c7203a0abae9c8c651b9293
#
_entry.id   12c946fa9c7203a0abae9c8c651b9293
#
_cell.length_a   1.000
_cell.length_b   1.000
_cell.length_c   1.000
_cell.angle_alpha   90.00
_cell.angle_beta   90.00
_cell.angle_gamma   90.00
#
_symmetry.space_group_name_H-M   'P 1'
#
loop_
_entity.id
_entity.type
_entity.pdbx_description
1 polymer ?
#
loop_
_entity_poly.entity_id
_entity_poly.type
_entity_poly.pdbx_seq_one_letter_code
_entity_poly.pdbx_strand_id
1 'polypeptide(L)'
;MTQNFKISGIISEFNPYHLGHQSLIVQTRQAGATHIVAIMSGNFVQRGEPACFDKWVRTKTALSAGVDLVIELPLPWAVSGAETFAAGGVSIANALGCVHQLSFGSECGDIEALSVVADILRTEQFSQALQVELQKGVTFASARQAAMLSLTNQETASLLEYPNNILAIAYCNALKDINSAIQPFTIKRIGASHHDITLPPKKIASASQIRRMIEQKKEYATYVPKETYPYLASAMQNKTAPASIQRLERAILAKLRTMTLQEFANLPDVSEGLEHRLYKAAKTAVSLTDFYAYVKTKRYTHARIRRITLCAFLNIQAAYTQTPPPYLHVLGFNQKGKELLSLIKQTAALPIITQYNQLRKLSPYAKTLFELETTATDLYGLSTPQVQPCGKEFTQGIVTALYNER
;
A
#
# COMPACT_ATOMS: atom_id res chain seq x y z
N MET A 1 -22.25 7.49 30.02
CA MET A 1 -22.22 6.20 29.31
C MET A 1 -20.92 6.18 28.51
N THR A 2 -19.95 5.37 28.90
CA THR A 2 -18.72 5.16 28.11
C THR A 2 -19.13 4.54 26.79
N GLN A 3 -19.07 5.28 25.70
CA GLN A 3 -19.26 4.73 24.35
C GLN A 3 -18.22 3.61 24.16
N ASN A 4 -18.71 2.39 23.98
CA ASN A 4 -17.86 1.23 23.80
C ASN A 4 -17.39 1.21 22.33
N PHE A 5 -16.27 1.89 22.03
CA PHE A 5 -15.70 1.92 20.70
C PHE A 5 -15.08 0.56 20.36
N LYS A 6 -15.50 -0.05 19.23
CA LYS A 6 -14.77 -1.13 18.58
C LYS A 6 -14.20 -0.57 17.28
N ILE A 7 -12.92 -0.16 17.31
CA ILE A 7 -12.24 0.51 16.20
C ILE A 7 -11.48 -0.52 15.39
N SER A 8 -11.74 -0.56 14.08
CA SER A 8 -11.02 -1.42 13.14
C SER A 8 -10.11 -0.61 12.22
N GLY A 9 -8.83 -0.99 12.14
CA GLY A 9 -7.89 -0.52 11.14
C GLY A 9 -8.01 -1.35 9.84
N ILE A 10 -7.80 -0.71 8.70
CA ILE A 10 -7.70 -1.36 7.38
C ILE A 10 -6.51 -0.73 6.65
N ILE A 11 -5.52 -1.55 6.27
CA ILE A 11 -4.39 -1.08 5.46
C ILE A 11 -4.74 -1.32 3.99
N SER A 12 -4.64 -0.27 3.15
CA SER A 12 -5.12 -0.35 1.77
C SER A 12 -4.45 0.64 0.82
N GLU A 13 -4.61 0.38 -0.48
CA GLU A 13 -4.25 1.33 -1.54
C GLU A 13 -5.47 2.07 -2.11
N PHE A 14 -6.64 1.43 -2.13
CA PHE A 14 -7.85 1.92 -2.80
C PHE A 14 -7.59 2.45 -4.23
N ASN A 15 -6.93 1.67 -5.05
CA ASN A 15 -6.41 2.07 -6.36
C ASN A 15 -7.13 1.43 -7.56
N PRO A 16 -8.37 1.84 -7.91
CA PRO A 16 -9.29 2.68 -7.14
C PRO A 16 -10.07 1.91 -6.07
N TYR A 17 -10.85 2.63 -5.26
CA TYR A 17 -11.85 2.02 -4.38
C TYR A 17 -12.90 1.28 -5.24
N HIS A 18 -13.29 0.08 -4.86
CA HIS A 18 -14.20 -0.77 -5.64
C HIS A 18 -15.10 -1.65 -4.75
N LEU A 19 -16.07 -2.34 -5.35
CA LEU A 19 -17.05 -3.18 -4.62
C LEU A 19 -16.42 -4.24 -3.72
N GLY A 20 -15.22 -4.75 -4.03
CA GLY A 20 -14.48 -5.64 -3.14
C GLY A 20 -14.03 -4.95 -1.83
N HIS A 21 -13.61 -3.69 -1.90
CA HIS A 21 -13.31 -2.89 -0.71
C HIS A 21 -14.58 -2.56 0.07
N GLN A 22 -15.68 -2.23 -0.64
CA GLN A 22 -16.99 -2.03 0.00
C GLN A 22 -17.41 -3.26 0.80
N SER A 23 -17.27 -4.44 0.23
CA SER A 23 -17.60 -5.71 0.92
C SER A 23 -16.80 -5.88 2.20
N LEU A 24 -15.48 -5.56 2.18
CA LEU A 24 -14.62 -5.60 3.38
C LEU A 24 -15.15 -4.62 4.46
N ILE A 25 -15.47 -3.38 4.09
CA ILE A 25 -16.01 -2.37 5.02
C ILE A 25 -17.33 -2.86 5.65
N VAL A 26 -18.27 -3.32 4.81
CA VAL A 26 -19.58 -3.81 5.27
C VAL A 26 -19.44 -4.98 6.24
N GLN A 27 -18.64 -5.99 5.89
CA GLN A 27 -18.44 -7.16 6.75
C GLN A 27 -17.69 -6.80 8.04
N THR A 28 -16.74 -5.86 7.99
CA THR A 28 -16.08 -5.33 9.20
C THR A 28 -17.08 -4.65 10.14
N ARG A 29 -18.03 -3.88 9.58
CA ARG A 29 -19.15 -3.28 10.35
C ARG A 29 -20.06 -4.35 10.94
N GLN A 30 -20.43 -5.36 10.17
CA GLN A 30 -21.27 -6.48 10.63
C GLN A 30 -20.60 -7.28 11.75
N ALA A 31 -19.27 -7.38 11.76
CA ALA A 31 -18.50 -7.96 12.85
C ALA A 31 -18.39 -7.06 14.10
N GLY A 32 -19.17 -5.95 14.12
CA GLY A 32 -19.33 -5.07 15.27
C GLY A 32 -18.40 -3.86 15.31
N ALA A 33 -17.62 -3.57 14.27
CA ALA A 33 -16.79 -2.37 14.24
C ALA A 33 -17.67 -1.12 14.22
N THR A 34 -17.52 -0.26 15.25
CA THR A 34 -18.24 1.03 15.34
C THR A 34 -17.57 2.11 14.51
N HIS A 35 -16.24 2.04 14.37
CA HIS A 35 -15.42 3.00 13.64
C HIS A 35 -14.41 2.26 12.77
N ILE A 36 -14.08 2.82 11.60
CA ILE A 36 -13.12 2.27 10.65
C ILE A 36 -12.09 3.33 10.29
N VAL A 37 -10.82 3.01 10.55
CA VAL A 37 -9.67 3.82 10.15
C VAL A 37 -8.99 3.13 8.96
N ALA A 38 -8.87 3.82 7.84
CA ALA A 38 -8.04 3.37 6.74
C ALA A 38 -6.63 3.95 6.84
N ILE A 39 -5.61 3.09 6.79
CA ILE A 39 -4.22 3.46 6.62
C ILE A 39 -3.91 3.25 5.13
N MET A 40 -3.81 4.36 4.39
CA MET A 40 -3.86 4.33 2.93
C MET A 40 -2.55 4.83 2.32
N SER A 41 -2.00 4.09 1.35
CA SER A 41 -0.86 4.55 0.54
C SER A 41 -1.13 5.94 -0.05
N GLY A 42 -0.12 6.80 -0.06
CA GLY A 42 -0.14 8.10 -0.68
C GLY A 42 -0.29 8.04 -2.21
N ASN A 43 0.33 8.96 -2.93
CA ASN A 43 0.21 9.07 -4.39
C ASN A 43 0.91 7.94 -5.17
N PHE A 44 1.78 7.17 -4.54
CA PHE A 44 2.45 6.00 -5.12
C PHE A 44 2.14 4.76 -4.30
N VAL A 45 2.14 3.61 -4.95
CA VAL A 45 1.61 2.36 -4.40
C VAL A 45 2.61 1.20 -4.48
N GLN A 46 2.36 0.15 -3.71
CA GLN A 46 3.24 -1.02 -3.54
C GLN A 46 3.66 -1.69 -4.85
N ARG A 47 2.85 -1.58 -5.89
CA ARG A 47 3.18 -2.14 -7.21
C ARG A 47 4.31 -1.42 -7.94
N GLY A 48 4.84 -0.32 -7.39
CA GLY A 48 5.88 0.49 -8.01
C GLY A 48 5.34 1.36 -9.16
N GLU A 49 4.17 1.95 -8.96
CA GLU A 49 3.49 2.82 -9.93
C GLU A 49 2.76 3.97 -9.23
N PRO A 50 2.44 5.08 -9.92
CA PRO A 50 1.53 6.08 -9.38
C PRO A 50 0.13 5.47 -9.22
N ALA A 51 -0.59 5.83 -8.17
CA ALA A 51 -1.99 5.48 -8.03
C ALA A 51 -2.81 6.12 -9.15
N CYS A 52 -3.78 5.40 -9.71
CA CYS A 52 -4.61 5.85 -10.82
C CYS A 52 -5.30 7.20 -10.55
N PHE A 53 -5.69 7.42 -9.29
CA PHE A 53 -6.25 8.67 -8.76
C PHE A 53 -5.39 9.14 -7.58
N ASP A 54 -5.25 10.46 -7.40
CA ASP A 54 -4.49 11.00 -6.29
C ASP A 54 -5.06 10.61 -4.91
N LYS A 55 -4.27 10.79 -3.86
CA LYS A 55 -4.64 10.40 -2.50
C LYS A 55 -5.88 11.10 -1.97
N TRP A 56 -6.14 12.35 -2.37
CA TRP A 56 -7.33 13.10 -1.92
C TRP A 56 -8.62 12.62 -2.59
N VAL A 57 -8.57 12.29 -3.88
CA VAL A 57 -9.71 11.65 -4.58
C VAL A 57 -10.01 10.30 -3.93
N ARG A 58 -8.98 9.49 -3.67
CA ARG A 58 -9.16 8.19 -3.00
C ARG A 58 -9.66 8.33 -1.56
N THR A 59 -9.23 9.36 -0.84
CA THR A 59 -9.77 9.70 0.49
C THR A 59 -11.27 10.03 0.42
N LYS A 60 -11.68 10.88 -0.54
CA LYS A 60 -13.11 11.19 -0.76
C LYS A 60 -13.92 9.93 -1.04
N THR A 61 -13.43 9.05 -1.90
CA THR A 61 -14.12 7.79 -2.20
C THR A 61 -14.19 6.87 -0.98
N ALA A 62 -13.14 6.75 -0.19
CA ALA A 62 -13.13 5.93 1.02
C ALA A 62 -14.13 6.43 2.07
N LEU A 63 -14.13 7.75 2.32
CA LEU A 63 -15.06 8.37 3.29
C LEU A 63 -16.51 8.23 2.83
N SER A 64 -16.83 8.45 1.54
CA SER A 64 -18.18 8.28 1.01
C SER A 64 -18.67 6.83 1.05
N ALA A 65 -17.75 5.88 1.10
CA ALA A 65 -18.03 4.44 1.10
C ALA A 65 -17.92 3.77 2.49
N GLY A 66 -17.93 4.54 3.58
CA GLY A 66 -18.07 4.02 4.93
C GLY A 66 -16.81 3.90 5.77
N VAL A 67 -15.67 4.41 5.29
CA VAL A 67 -14.48 4.67 6.11
C VAL A 67 -14.71 5.95 6.90
N ASP A 68 -14.25 6.03 8.16
CA ASP A 68 -14.49 7.19 9.02
C ASP A 68 -13.29 8.14 9.08
N LEU A 69 -12.08 7.58 9.06
CA LEU A 69 -10.82 8.32 9.13
C LEU A 69 -9.81 7.71 8.15
N VAL A 70 -9.09 8.55 7.43
CA VAL A 70 -8.02 8.13 6.53
C VAL A 70 -6.69 8.74 7.00
N ILE A 71 -5.73 7.87 7.31
CA ILE A 71 -4.35 8.20 7.68
C ILE A 71 -3.46 7.77 6.51
N GLU A 72 -2.49 8.59 6.13
CA GLU A 72 -1.53 8.25 5.08
C GLU A 72 -0.49 7.24 5.59
N LEU A 73 -0.25 6.18 4.84
CA LEU A 73 0.92 5.34 5.02
C LEU A 73 2.11 6.05 4.36
N PRO A 74 3.15 6.42 5.12
CA PRO A 74 4.27 7.18 4.58
C PRO A 74 4.96 6.49 3.41
N LEU A 75 5.41 7.28 2.45
CA LEU A 75 5.86 6.87 1.14
C LEU A 75 6.88 5.71 1.14
N PRO A 76 7.94 5.67 1.99
CA PRO A 76 8.89 4.57 1.97
C PRO A 76 8.27 3.20 2.25
N TRP A 77 7.27 3.14 3.13
CA TRP A 77 6.54 1.90 3.42
C TRP A 77 5.50 1.60 2.35
N ALA A 78 4.83 2.63 1.83
CA ALA A 78 3.81 2.46 0.78
C ALA A 78 4.38 1.85 -0.51
N VAL A 79 5.67 2.10 -0.83
CA VAL A 79 6.35 1.61 -2.04
C VAL A 79 7.35 0.50 -1.71
N SER A 80 7.01 -0.39 -0.80
CA SER A 80 7.92 -1.45 -0.32
C SER A 80 7.39 -2.87 -0.58
N GLY A 81 8.18 -3.88 -0.21
CA GLY A 81 7.75 -5.29 -0.18
C GLY A 81 6.64 -5.52 0.84
N ALA A 82 6.03 -6.72 0.80
CA ALA A 82 4.87 -7.04 1.64
C ALA A 82 5.17 -6.90 3.13
N GLU A 83 6.34 -7.35 3.58
CA GLU A 83 6.75 -7.29 4.98
C GLU A 83 6.90 -5.84 5.47
N THR A 84 7.65 -5.01 4.75
CA THR A 84 7.87 -3.59 5.11
C THR A 84 6.58 -2.77 5.00
N PHE A 85 5.76 -3.04 3.99
CA PHE A 85 4.44 -2.43 3.85
C PHE A 85 3.55 -2.77 5.04
N ALA A 86 3.50 -4.04 5.43
CA ALA A 86 2.74 -4.52 6.59
C ALA A 86 3.26 -3.90 7.89
N ALA A 87 4.57 -3.91 8.10
CA ALA A 87 5.22 -3.32 9.28
C ALA A 87 4.88 -1.83 9.42
N GLY A 88 4.95 -1.06 8.33
CA GLY A 88 4.58 0.36 8.33
C GLY A 88 3.11 0.58 8.67
N GLY A 89 2.20 -0.14 8.00
CA GLY A 89 0.77 -0.01 8.24
C GLY A 89 0.34 -0.43 9.64
N VAL A 90 0.88 -1.55 10.14
CA VAL A 90 0.64 -2.04 11.50
C VAL A 90 1.20 -1.08 12.55
N SER A 91 2.41 -0.53 12.32
CA SER A 91 2.99 0.47 13.22
C SER A 91 2.13 1.73 13.32
N ILE A 92 1.56 2.22 12.21
CA ILE A 92 0.61 3.33 12.22
C ILE A 92 -0.66 2.95 12.99
N ALA A 93 -1.25 1.76 12.74
CA ALA A 93 -2.44 1.30 13.46
C ALA A 93 -2.20 1.23 14.97
N ASN A 94 -1.06 0.68 15.37
CA ASN A 94 -0.67 0.56 16.78
C ASN A 94 -0.41 1.94 17.41
N ALA A 95 0.25 2.84 16.68
CA ALA A 95 0.57 4.19 17.16
C ALA A 95 -0.68 5.08 17.37
N LEU A 96 -1.82 4.77 16.78
CA LEU A 96 -3.10 5.43 17.07
C LEU A 96 -3.57 5.17 18.53
N GLY A 97 -3.14 4.06 19.14
CA GLY A 97 -3.40 3.73 20.55
C GLY A 97 -4.85 3.36 20.87
N CYS A 98 -5.72 3.29 19.88
CA CYS A 98 -7.15 3.02 20.06
C CYS A 98 -7.70 1.98 19.09
N VAL A 99 -6.88 1.40 18.21
CA VAL A 99 -7.30 0.36 17.26
C VAL A 99 -7.36 -0.99 17.99
N HIS A 100 -8.51 -1.67 17.90
CA HIS A 100 -8.74 -2.96 18.55
C HIS A 100 -8.55 -4.13 17.60
N GLN A 101 -8.81 -3.92 16.31
CA GLN A 101 -8.84 -4.96 15.30
C GLN A 101 -8.21 -4.45 13.99
N LEU A 102 -7.42 -5.27 13.32
CA LEU A 102 -6.95 -5.03 11.95
C LEU A 102 -7.71 -5.94 11.00
N SER A 103 -8.57 -5.35 10.16
CA SER A 103 -9.40 -6.07 9.19
C SER A 103 -8.77 -6.08 7.82
N PHE A 104 -8.71 -7.24 7.18
CA PHE A 104 -8.18 -7.41 5.83
C PHE A 104 -8.86 -8.57 5.08
N GLY A 105 -8.76 -8.57 3.76
CA GLY A 105 -9.26 -9.66 2.94
C GLY A 105 -8.16 -10.66 2.60
N SER A 106 -8.44 -11.96 2.72
CA SER A 106 -7.57 -13.04 2.27
C SER A 106 -8.29 -14.00 1.33
N GLU A 107 -7.58 -14.79 0.56
CA GLU A 107 -8.18 -15.80 -0.31
C GLU A 107 -8.73 -16.98 0.51
N CYS A 108 -8.03 -17.39 1.56
CA CYS A 108 -8.50 -18.50 2.43
C CYS A 108 -9.66 -18.07 3.34
N GLY A 109 -9.64 -16.85 3.88
CA GLY A 109 -10.64 -16.36 4.84
C GLY A 109 -10.55 -17.01 6.23
N ASP A 110 -9.42 -17.62 6.56
CA ASP A 110 -9.14 -18.33 7.81
C ASP A 110 -7.95 -17.68 8.52
N ILE A 111 -8.22 -17.02 9.66
CA ILE A 111 -7.20 -16.31 10.42
C ILE A 111 -6.28 -17.26 11.18
N GLU A 112 -6.79 -18.41 11.61
CA GLU A 112 -6.00 -19.39 12.35
C GLU A 112 -4.95 -20.02 11.43
N ALA A 113 -5.36 -20.45 10.23
CA ALA A 113 -4.45 -20.98 9.22
C ALA A 113 -3.36 -19.96 8.82
N LEU A 114 -3.72 -18.68 8.62
CA LEU A 114 -2.76 -17.60 8.32
C LEU A 114 -1.79 -17.35 9.48
N SER A 115 -2.28 -17.42 10.73
CA SER A 115 -1.45 -17.21 11.93
C SER A 115 -0.47 -18.36 12.14
N VAL A 116 -0.88 -19.60 11.86
CA VAL A 116 0.01 -20.77 11.91
C VAL A 116 1.15 -20.62 10.88
N VAL A 117 0.84 -20.22 9.64
CA VAL A 117 1.88 -19.95 8.65
C VAL A 117 2.80 -18.83 9.11
N ALA A 118 2.25 -17.75 9.67
CA ALA A 118 3.04 -16.66 10.21
C ALA A 118 4.02 -17.13 11.30
N ASP A 119 3.59 -18.01 12.20
CA ASP A 119 4.45 -18.57 13.24
C ASP A 119 5.58 -19.44 12.67
N ILE A 120 5.26 -20.31 11.71
CA ILE A 120 6.26 -21.18 11.08
C ILE A 120 7.33 -20.36 10.37
N LEU A 121 6.95 -19.29 9.64
CA LEU A 121 7.89 -18.41 8.94
C LEU A 121 8.92 -17.74 9.87
N ARG A 122 8.66 -17.67 11.18
CA ARG A 122 9.53 -17.06 12.20
C ARG A 122 10.48 -18.08 12.84
N THR A 123 10.34 -19.36 12.55
CA THR A 123 11.16 -20.41 13.15
C THR A 123 12.54 -20.52 12.50
N GLU A 124 13.51 -20.97 13.28
CA GLU A 124 14.84 -21.28 12.76
C GLU A 124 14.81 -22.43 11.75
N GLN A 125 13.95 -23.42 12.00
CA GLN A 125 13.75 -24.57 11.08
C GLN A 125 13.30 -24.08 9.69
N PHE A 126 12.37 -23.12 9.63
CA PHE A 126 11.96 -22.55 8.35
C PHE A 126 13.12 -21.80 7.66
N SER A 127 13.89 -21.03 8.41
CA SER A 127 15.03 -20.29 7.87
C SER A 127 16.09 -21.24 7.26
N GLN A 128 16.38 -22.35 7.93
CA GLN A 128 17.28 -23.39 7.45
C GLN A 128 16.73 -24.08 6.18
N ALA A 129 15.45 -24.50 6.22
CA ALA A 129 14.79 -25.11 5.06
C ALA A 129 14.78 -24.17 3.84
N LEU A 130 14.50 -22.88 4.05
CA LEU A 130 14.49 -21.86 3.00
C LEU A 130 15.88 -21.70 2.37
N GLN A 131 16.95 -21.67 3.16
CA GLN A 131 18.33 -21.60 2.65
C GLN A 131 18.67 -22.78 1.75
N VAL A 132 18.30 -24.01 2.17
CA VAL A 132 18.51 -25.24 1.37
C VAL A 132 17.79 -25.12 0.03
N GLU A 133 16.54 -24.64 0.02
CA GLU A 133 15.79 -24.48 -1.22
C GLU A 133 16.36 -23.37 -2.12
N LEU A 134 16.84 -22.27 -1.56
CA LEU A 134 17.46 -21.19 -2.32
C LEU A 134 18.77 -21.61 -3.01
N GLN A 135 19.55 -22.52 -2.39
CA GLN A 135 20.78 -23.07 -2.99
C GLN A 135 20.50 -23.84 -4.28
N LYS A 136 19.27 -24.33 -4.50
CA LYS A 136 18.87 -24.99 -5.76
C LYS A 136 18.69 -24.01 -6.94
N GLY A 137 18.84 -22.69 -6.72
CA GLY A 137 18.75 -21.67 -7.77
C GLY A 137 17.32 -21.36 -8.24
N VAL A 138 16.30 -21.76 -7.46
CA VAL A 138 14.88 -21.46 -7.75
C VAL A 138 14.52 -20.03 -7.31
N THR A 139 13.30 -19.58 -7.66
CA THR A 139 12.83 -18.27 -7.21
C THR A 139 12.57 -18.24 -5.71
N PHE A 140 12.66 -17.07 -5.07
CA PHE A 140 12.35 -16.93 -3.64
C PHE A 140 10.95 -17.44 -3.29
N ALA A 141 9.95 -17.17 -4.13
CA ALA A 141 8.58 -17.63 -3.92
C ALA A 141 8.50 -19.17 -3.94
N SER A 142 9.15 -19.82 -4.92
CA SER A 142 9.19 -21.27 -5.01
C SER A 142 9.98 -21.90 -3.85
N ALA A 143 11.12 -21.29 -3.47
CA ALA A 143 11.92 -21.76 -2.33
C ALA A 143 11.11 -21.66 -1.02
N ARG A 144 10.41 -20.55 -0.80
CA ARG A 144 9.59 -20.33 0.39
C ARG A 144 8.44 -21.34 0.48
N GLN A 145 7.78 -21.63 -0.63
CA GLN A 145 6.72 -22.63 -0.68
C GLN A 145 7.26 -24.05 -0.43
N ALA A 146 8.38 -24.42 -1.06
CA ALA A 146 9.00 -25.72 -0.87
C ALA A 146 9.49 -25.92 0.59
N ALA A 147 10.10 -24.91 1.19
CA ALA A 147 10.48 -24.90 2.59
C ALA A 147 9.27 -25.08 3.52
N MET A 148 8.16 -24.39 3.24
CA MET A 148 6.93 -24.57 4.01
C MET A 148 6.37 -25.99 3.86
N LEU A 149 6.37 -26.54 2.65
CA LEU A 149 5.90 -27.90 2.37
C LEU A 149 6.75 -28.95 3.11
N SER A 150 8.06 -28.75 3.23
CA SER A 150 8.94 -29.69 3.96
C SER A 150 8.70 -29.73 5.46
N LEU A 151 8.10 -28.70 6.04
CA LEU A 151 7.81 -28.56 7.47
C LEU A 151 6.34 -28.79 7.83
N THR A 152 5.46 -28.83 6.82
CA THR A 152 4.02 -28.92 7.02
C THR A 152 3.37 -29.86 6.00
N ASN A 153 2.29 -29.42 5.37
CA ASN A 153 1.56 -30.15 4.34
C ASN A 153 1.24 -29.25 3.13
N GLN A 154 0.70 -29.84 2.06
CA GLN A 154 0.37 -29.15 0.83
C GLN A 154 -0.66 -28.02 1.03
N GLU A 155 -1.65 -28.21 1.91
CA GLU A 155 -2.69 -27.22 2.19
C GLU A 155 -2.07 -25.95 2.78
N THR A 156 -1.27 -26.08 3.84
CA THR A 156 -0.57 -24.97 4.50
C THR A 156 0.41 -24.29 3.55
N ALA A 157 1.21 -25.04 2.78
CA ALA A 157 2.16 -24.49 1.83
C ALA A 157 1.46 -23.71 0.70
N SER A 158 0.29 -24.13 0.25
CA SER A 158 -0.48 -23.46 -0.81
C SER A 158 -0.98 -22.08 -0.41
N LEU A 159 -1.10 -21.77 0.89
CA LEU A 159 -1.46 -20.42 1.35
C LEU A 159 -0.47 -19.34 0.88
N LEU A 160 0.79 -19.72 0.65
CA LEU A 160 1.85 -18.84 0.17
C LEU A 160 1.81 -18.57 -1.35
N GLU A 161 0.88 -19.16 -2.10
CA GLU A 161 0.69 -18.91 -3.53
C GLU A 161 -0.14 -17.64 -3.81
N TYR A 162 -0.96 -17.24 -2.86
CA TYR A 162 -1.95 -16.20 -3.05
C TYR A 162 -1.49 -14.84 -2.46
N PRO A 163 -1.55 -13.77 -3.26
CA PRO A 163 -0.97 -12.50 -2.87
C PRO A 163 -1.63 -11.85 -1.65
N ASN A 164 -2.96 -12.00 -1.46
CA ASN A 164 -3.60 -11.43 -0.27
C ASN A 164 -3.38 -12.29 0.97
N ASN A 165 -3.22 -13.62 0.86
CA ASN A 165 -2.77 -14.45 1.96
C ASN A 165 -1.35 -14.07 2.38
N ILE A 166 -0.42 -13.84 1.42
CA ILE A 166 0.95 -13.38 1.72
C ILE A 166 0.92 -12.08 2.51
N LEU A 167 0.10 -11.13 2.09
CA LEU A 167 -0.03 -9.84 2.77
C LEU A 167 -0.69 -10.00 4.16
N ALA A 168 -1.70 -10.85 4.29
CA ALA A 168 -2.35 -11.18 5.55
C ALA A 168 -1.37 -11.81 6.56
N ILE A 169 -0.54 -12.76 6.11
CA ILE A 169 0.53 -13.37 6.90
C ILE A 169 1.55 -12.29 7.33
N ALA A 170 1.91 -11.36 6.44
CA ALA A 170 2.80 -10.25 6.79
C ALA A 170 2.19 -9.33 7.87
N TYR A 171 0.87 -9.08 7.85
CA TYR A 171 0.18 -8.36 8.92
C TYR A 171 0.23 -9.11 10.24
N CYS A 172 -0.03 -10.42 10.24
CA CYS A 172 0.07 -11.25 11.45
C CYS A 172 1.49 -11.20 12.04
N ASN A 173 2.52 -11.30 11.20
CA ASN A 173 3.92 -11.18 11.64
C ASN A 173 4.22 -9.81 12.21
N ALA A 174 3.83 -8.73 11.51
CA ALA A 174 4.06 -7.36 11.97
C ALA A 174 3.39 -7.06 13.31
N LEU A 175 2.18 -7.59 13.56
CA LEU A 175 1.50 -7.50 14.88
C LEU A 175 2.30 -8.18 15.97
N LYS A 176 2.82 -9.38 15.68
CA LYS A 176 3.64 -10.17 16.63
C LYS A 176 4.99 -9.49 16.89
N ASP A 177 5.64 -8.92 15.88
CA ASP A 177 6.95 -8.25 15.99
C ASP A 177 6.95 -7.10 16.98
N ILE A 178 5.84 -6.38 17.09
CA ILE A 178 5.69 -5.25 18.01
C ILE A 178 4.87 -5.59 19.26
N ASN A 179 4.54 -6.87 19.48
CA ASN A 179 3.68 -7.32 20.59
C ASN A 179 2.37 -6.52 20.69
N SER A 180 1.72 -6.26 19.56
CA SER A 180 0.51 -5.44 19.49
C SER A 180 -0.69 -6.18 20.11
N ALA A 181 -1.53 -5.44 20.85
CA ALA A 181 -2.82 -5.93 21.33
C ALA A 181 -3.90 -5.99 20.23
N ILE A 182 -3.64 -5.44 19.05
CA ILE A 182 -4.57 -5.41 17.92
C ILE A 182 -4.81 -6.83 17.41
N GLN A 183 -6.09 -7.24 17.36
CA GLN A 183 -6.47 -8.56 16.89
C GLN A 183 -6.58 -8.60 15.37
N PRO A 184 -5.91 -9.52 14.66
CA PRO A 184 -6.10 -9.69 13.23
C PRO A 184 -7.48 -10.28 12.95
N PHE A 185 -8.14 -9.77 11.91
CA PHE A 185 -9.46 -10.24 11.47
C PHE A 185 -9.50 -10.33 9.95
N THR A 186 -9.74 -11.52 9.42
CA THR A 186 -9.77 -11.72 7.97
C THR A 186 -11.16 -12.01 7.46
N ILE A 187 -11.43 -11.55 6.25
CA ILE A 187 -12.67 -11.79 5.52
C ILE A 187 -12.31 -12.50 4.21
N LYS A 188 -13.02 -13.59 3.90
CA LYS A 188 -12.81 -14.31 2.64
C LYS A 188 -13.16 -13.42 1.46
N ARG A 189 -12.19 -13.22 0.57
CA ARG A 189 -12.41 -12.43 -0.65
C ARG A 189 -13.38 -13.12 -1.58
N ILE A 190 -14.34 -12.34 -2.08
CA ILE A 190 -15.29 -12.78 -3.08
C ILE A 190 -14.93 -12.07 -4.39
N GLY A 191 -14.70 -12.82 -5.49
CA GLY A 191 -14.45 -12.24 -6.81
C GLY A 191 -13.24 -12.79 -7.54
N ALA A 192 -12.88 -12.15 -8.65
CA ALA A 192 -11.80 -12.57 -9.52
C ALA A 192 -10.44 -12.62 -8.82
N SER A 193 -9.67 -13.66 -9.10
CA SER A 193 -8.25 -13.71 -8.72
C SER A 193 -7.47 -12.62 -9.46
N HIS A 194 -6.28 -12.28 -8.97
CA HIS A 194 -5.41 -11.29 -9.62
C HIS A 194 -5.00 -11.66 -11.06
N HIS A 195 -5.13 -12.93 -11.41
CA HIS A 195 -4.75 -13.49 -12.73
C HIS A 195 -5.93 -13.66 -13.68
N ASP A 196 -7.18 -13.49 -13.22
CA ASP A 196 -8.35 -13.63 -14.10
C ASP A 196 -8.42 -12.49 -15.11
N ILE A 197 -8.31 -12.86 -16.39
CA ILE A 197 -8.44 -11.94 -17.52
C ILE A 197 -9.92 -11.70 -17.85
N THR A 198 -10.77 -12.65 -17.50
CA THR A 198 -12.23 -12.61 -17.74
C THR A 198 -12.97 -12.01 -16.55
N LEU A 199 -14.01 -11.23 -16.83
CA LEU A 199 -14.88 -10.67 -15.80
C LEU A 199 -15.71 -11.81 -15.18
N PRO A 200 -15.75 -11.91 -13.84
CA PRO A 200 -16.60 -12.91 -13.20
C PRO A 200 -18.08 -12.59 -13.41
N PRO A 201 -18.95 -13.62 -13.39
CA PRO A 201 -20.40 -13.44 -13.58
C PRO A 201 -21.06 -12.60 -12.48
N LYS A 202 -20.42 -12.40 -11.33
CA LYS A 202 -20.84 -11.47 -10.27
C LYS A 202 -19.99 -10.21 -10.35
N LYS A 203 -20.57 -9.07 -10.62
CA LYS A 203 -20.06 -7.70 -10.77
C LYS A 203 -18.94 -7.22 -9.80
N ILE A 204 -17.92 -8.04 -9.50
CA ILE A 204 -16.78 -7.69 -8.66
C ILE A 204 -15.51 -7.83 -9.49
N ALA A 205 -15.00 -6.70 -9.97
CA ALA A 205 -13.72 -6.64 -10.65
C ALA A 205 -12.60 -6.29 -9.65
N SER A 206 -11.39 -6.81 -9.89
CA SER A 206 -10.20 -6.39 -9.14
C SER A 206 -9.78 -4.97 -9.52
N ALA A 207 -9.07 -4.29 -8.62
CA ALA A 207 -8.52 -2.95 -8.90
C ALA A 207 -7.71 -2.91 -10.21
N SER A 208 -6.94 -3.98 -10.50
CA SER A 208 -6.15 -4.09 -11.75
C SER A 208 -7.03 -4.17 -13.00
N GLN A 209 -8.16 -4.90 -12.93
CA GLN A 209 -9.11 -4.96 -14.03
C GLN A 209 -9.77 -3.59 -14.26
N ILE A 210 -10.15 -2.89 -13.18
CA ILE A 210 -10.75 -1.55 -13.28
C ILE A 210 -9.75 -0.57 -13.88
N ARG A 211 -8.48 -0.57 -13.45
CA ARG A 211 -7.45 0.30 -14.06
C ARG A 211 -7.28 0.02 -15.54
N ARG A 212 -7.28 -1.25 -15.95
CA ARG A 212 -7.23 -1.62 -17.37
C ARG A 212 -8.46 -1.12 -18.16
N MET A 213 -9.66 -1.17 -17.56
CA MET A 213 -10.87 -0.59 -18.19
C MET A 213 -10.71 0.92 -18.36
N ILE A 214 -10.22 1.63 -17.34
CA ILE A 214 -9.98 3.08 -17.40
C ILE A 214 -8.98 3.42 -18.51
N GLU A 215 -7.84 2.70 -18.59
CA GLU A 215 -6.83 2.88 -19.64
C GLU A 215 -7.42 2.64 -21.05
N GLN A 216 -8.28 1.63 -21.19
CA GLN A 216 -8.97 1.27 -22.44
C GLN A 216 -10.22 2.13 -22.71
N LYS A 217 -10.51 3.13 -21.87
CA LYS A 217 -11.73 3.97 -21.95
C LYS A 217 -13.03 3.15 -21.96
N LYS A 218 -13.04 2.01 -21.26
CA LYS A 218 -14.23 1.15 -21.09
C LYS A 218 -15.00 1.56 -19.85
N GLU A 219 -16.28 1.21 -19.83
CA GLU A 219 -17.19 1.47 -18.72
C GLU A 219 -16.75 0.67 -17.47
N TYR A 220 -16.65 1.36 -16.33
CA TYR A 220 -16.24 0.78 -15.04
C TYR A 220 -17.14 1.15 -13.86
N ALA A 221 -18.13 2.03 -14.07
CA ALA A 221 -19.01 2.53 -13.01
C ALA A 221 -19.71 1.43 -12.23
N THR A 222 -20.04 0.31 -12.89
CA THR A 222 -20.73 -0.83 -12.26
C THR A 222 -19.86 -1.64 -11.29
N TYR A 223 -18.55 -1.39 -11.25
CA TYR A 223 -17.57 -2.08 -10.39
C TYR A 223 -17.13 -1.26 -9.19
N VAL A 224 -17.58 -0.02 -9.10
CA VAL A 224 -17.33 0.88 -7.98
C VAL A 224 -18.66 1.24 -7.29
N PRO A 225 -18.65 1.57 -5.99
CA PRO A 225 -19.89 2.03 -5.32
C PRO A 225 -20.42 3.31 -5.97
N LYS A 226 -21.74 3.44 -6.02
CA LYS A 226 -22.41 4.60 -6.64
C LYS A 226 -21.96 5.93 -6.05
N GLU A 227 -21.73 5.97 -4.75
CA GLU A 227 -21.29 7.12 -3.98
C GLU A 227 -19.89 7.59 -4.34
N THR A 228 -19.04 6.68 -4.83
CA THR A 228 -17.63 6.95 -5.16
C THR A 228 -17.45 7.43 -6.60
N TYR A 229 -18.32 6.97 -7.51
CA TYR A 229 -18.18 7.24 -8.95
C TYR A 229 -18.11 8.73 -9.31
N PRO A 230 -18.91 9.64 -8.71
CA PRO A 230 -18.84 11.07 -9.04
C PRO A 230 -17.44 11.69 -8.81
N TYR A 231 -16.75 11.28 -7.75
CA TYR A 231 -15.38 11.77 -7.47
C TYR A 231 -14.38 11.28 -8.51
N LEU A 232 -14.50 10.00 -8.92
CA LEU A 232 -13.65 9.42 -9.96
C LEU A 232 -13.93 10.07 -11.33
N ALA A 233 -15.20 10.24 -11.69
CA ALA A 233 -15.61 10.87 -12.94
C ALA A 233 -15.15 12.34 -13.02
N SER A 234 -15.28 13.10 -11.94
CA SER A 234 -14.80 14.48 -11.85
C SER A 234 -13.27 14.56 -12.07
N ALA A 235 -12.50 13.68 -11.44
CA ALA A 235 -11.04 13.66 -11.63
C ALA A 235 -10.66 13.34 -13.09
N MET A 236 -11.39 12.43 -13.74
CA MET A 236 -11.20 12.10 -15.14
C MET A 236 -11.54 13.30 -16.06
N GLN A 237 -12.66 13.96 -15.81
CA GLN A 237 -13.11 15.13 -16.56
C GLN A 237 -12.11 16.30 -16.44
N ASN A 238 -11.58 16.53 -15.24
CA ASN A 238 -10.59 17.57 -14.94
C ASN A 238 -9.17 17.19 -15.40
N LYS A 239 -8.98 16.04 -16.04
CA LYS A 239 -7.69 15.54 -16.53
C LYS A 239 -6.61 15.40 -15.43
N THR A 240 -7.02 15.26 -14.16
CA THR A 240 -6.14 14.94 -13.04
C THR A 240 -5.99 13.43 -12.82
N ALA A 241 -6.73 12.62 -13.58
CA ALA A 241 -6.67 11.16 -13.65
C ALA A 241 -6.95 10.70 -15.10
N PRO A 242 -6.56 9.46 -15.48
CA PRO A 242 -5.77 8.52 -14.71
C PRO A 242 -4.28 8.89 -14.72
N ALA A 243 -3.61 8.77 -13.58
CA ALA A 243 -2.18 8.84 -13.53
C ALA A 243 -1.54 7.58 -14.13
N SER A 244 -0.35 7.71 -14.75
CA SER A 244 0.31 6.62 -15.46
C SER A 244 1.83 6.73 -15.37
N ILE A 245 2.50 5.59 -15.12
CA ILE A 245 3.96 5.50 -15.10
C ILE A 245 4.59 5.84 -16.47
N GLN A 246 3.88 5.61 -17.56
CA GLN A 246 4.34 5.90 -18.91
C GLN A 246 4.57 7.41 -19.13
N ARG A 247 3.80 8.27 -18.47
CA ARG A 247 4.03 9.73 -18.54
C ARG A 247 5.28 10.15 -17.79
N LEU A 248 5.72 9.38 -16.80
CA LEU A 248 6.95 9.59 -16.03
C LEU A 248 8.19 8.98 -16.70
N GLU A 249 8.04 8.22 -17.78
CA GLU A 249 9.13 7.43 -18.38
C GLU A 249 10.40 8.25 -18.62
N ARG A 250 10.29 9.40 -19.28
CA ARG A 250 11.47 10.24 -19.58
C ARG A 250 12.11 10.82 -18.32
N ALA A 251 11.30 11.23 -17.35
CA ALA A 251 11.80 11.75 -16.07
C ALA A 251 12.51 10.66 -15.27
N ILE A 252 11.94 9.45 -15.22
CA ILE A 252 12.57 8.29 -14.59
C ILE A 252 13.88 7.92 -15.28
N LEU A 253 13.89 7.83 -16.61
CA LEU A 253 15.11 7.50 -17.37
C LEU A 253 16.19 8.58 -17.17
N ALA A 254 15.82 9.87 -17.14
CA ALA A 254 16.76 10.96 -16.86
C ALA A 254 17.39 10.79 -15.47
N LYS A 255 16.58 10.53 -14.44
CA LYS A 255 17.08 10.26 -13.09
C LYS A 255 18.01 9.04 -13.05
N LEU A 256 17.61 7.89 -13.60
CA LEU A 256 18.41 6.68 -13.61
C LEU A 256 19.77 6.86 -14.30
N ARG A 257 19.80 7.61 -15.39
CA ARG A 257 21.03 7.88 -16.16
C ARG A 257 22.05 8.73 -15.42
N THR A 258 21.61 9.57 -14.49
CA THR A 258 22.49 10.44 -13.70
C THR A 258 22.96 9.80 -12.40
N MET A 259 22.33 8.70 -11.97
CA MET A 259 22.70 8.00 -10.74
C MET A 259 24.07 7.32 -10.85
N THR A 260 24.79 7.33 -9.74
CA THR A 260 26.04 6.58 -9.52
C THR A 260 25.74 5.15 -9.09
N LEU A 261 26.75 4.27 -9.16
CA LEU A 261 26.63 2.90 -8.67
C LEU A 261 26.28 2.84 -7.18
N GLN A 262 26.86 3.74 -6.37
CA GLN A 262 26.61 3.80 -4.93
C GLN A 262 25.15 4.22 -4.62
N GLU A 263 24.58 5.14 -5.39
CA GLU A 263 23.18 5.51 -5.24
C GLU A 263 22.24 4.34 -5.55
N PHE A 264 22.57 3.50 -6.54
CA PHE A 264 21.81 2.28 -6.78
C PHE A 264 21.94 1.27 -5.64
N ALA A 265 23.13 1.13 -5.04
CA ALA A 265 23.36 0.23 -3.91
C ALA A 265 22.59 0.63 -2.65
N ASN A 266 22.31 1.93 -2.47
CA ASN A 266 21.57 2.47 -1.33
C ASN A 266 20.04 2.36 -1.46
N LEU A 267 19.52 1.87 -2.59
CA LEU A 267 18.09 1.70 -2.80
C LEU A 267 17.52 0.53 -1.99
N PRO A 268 16.26 0.61 -1.55
CA PRO A 268 15.57 -0.52 -0.95
C PRO A 268 15.55 -1.73 -1.91
N ASP A 269 15.55 -2.92 -1.34
CA ASP A 269 15.47 -4.19 -2.08
C ASP A 269 16.64 -4.43 -3.07
N VAL A 270 17.75 -3.69 -2.99
CA VAL A 270 18.95 -3.92 -3.78
C VAL A 270 19.95 -4.72 -2.97
N SER A 271 20.37 -5.86 -3.48
CA SER A 271 21.32 -6.80 -2.87
C SER A 271 21.97 -7.67 -3.93
N GLU A 272 23.03 -8.40 -3.55
CA GLU A 272 23.65 -9.45 -4.38
C GLU A 272 24.18 -8.97 -5.75
N GLY A 273 24.69 -7.74 -5.83
CA GLY A 273 25.23 -7.17 -7.07
C GLY A 273 24.17 -6.67 -8.06
N LEU A 274 22.91 -6.54 -7.63
CA LEU A 274 21.82 -6.00 -8.46
C LEU A 274 22.11 -4.56 -8.89
N GLU A 275 22.81 -3.77 -8.08
CA GLU A 275 23.23 -2.39 -8.38
C GLU A 275 24.03 -2.28 -9.67
N HIS A 276 24.92 -3.22 -9.95
CA HIS A 276 25.70 -3.26 -11.20
C HIS A 276 24.80 -3.47 -12.40
N ARG A 277 23.78 -4.33 -12.26
CA ARG A 277 22.84 -4.63 -13.32
C ARG A 277 21.90 -3.45 -13.59
N LEU A 278 21.42 -2.79 -12.53
CA LEU A 278 20.62 -1.56 -12.61
C LEU A 278 21.42 -0.43 -13.28
N TYR A 279 22.66 -0.21 -12.85
CA TYR A 279 23.54 0.82 -13.41
C TYR A 279 23.77 0.60 -14.91
N LYS A 280 24.11 -0.63 -15.32
CA LYS A 280 24.32 -0.96 -16.73
C LYS A 280 23.04 -0.77 -17.55
N ALA A 281 21.90 -1.24 -17.05
CA ALA A 281 20.60 -1.04 -17.68
C ALA A 281 20.26 0.46 -17.85
N ALA A 282 20.54 1.30 -16.84
CA ALA A 282 20.30 2.74 -16.90
C ALA A 282 21.09 3.45 -18.02
N LYS A 283 22.27 2.94 -18.38
CA LYS A 283 23.10 3.52 -19.45
C LYS A 283 22.71 3.02 -20.86
N THR A 284 22.01 1.89 -20.96
CA THR A 284 21.71 1.26 -22.26
C THR A 284 20.24 1.32 -22.65
N ALA A 285 19.32 1.28 -21.67
CA ALA A 285 17.90 1.25 -21.93
C ALA A 285 17.37 2.54 -22.58
N VAL A 286 16.46 2.38 -23.55
CA VAL A 286 15.81 3.48 -24.29
C VAL A 286 14.35 3.68 -23.86
N SER A 287 13.80 2.76 -23.07
CA SER A 287 12.46 2.82 -22.47
C SER A 287 12.44 2.16 -21.09
N LEU A 288 11.41 2.38 -20.28
CA LEU A 288 11.21 1.64 -19.03
C LEU A 288 10.97 0.15 -19.27
N THR A 289 10.27 -0.19 -20.34
CA THR A 289 10.04 -1.59 -20.73
C THR A 289 11.37 -2.29 -21.02
N ASP A 290 12.25 -1.63 -21.76
CA ASP A 290 13.60 -2.13 -22.07
C ASP A 290 14.46 -2.23 -20.81
N PHE A 291 14.43 -1.21 -19.93
CA PHE A 291 15.10 -1.24 -18.64
C PHE A 291 14.66 -2.44 -17.79
N TYR A 292 13.34 -2.66 -17.67
CA TYR A 292 12.80 -3.78 -16.90
C TYR A 292 13.20 -5.13 -17.50
N ALA A 293 13.16 -5.26 -18.83
CA ALA A 293 13.57 -6.49 -19.52
C ALA A 293 15.06 -6.82 -19.28
N TYR A 294 15.93 -5.79 -19.33
CA TYR A 294 17.35 -5.94 -19.08
C TYR A 294 17.67 -6.40 -17.64
N VAL A 295 16.98 -5.80 -16.65
CA VAL A 295 17.22 -6.10 -15.23
C VAL A 295 16.59 -7.44 -14.82
N LYS A 296 15.48 -7.87 -15.45
CA LYS A 296 14.71 -9.07 -15.10
C LYS A 296 15.57 -10.34 -15.21
N THR A 297 15.49 -11.17 -14.16
CA THR A 297 16.05 -12.52 -14.10
C THR A 297 15.08 -13.45 -13.38
N LYS A 298 15.42 -14.74 -13.23
CA LYS A 298 14.66 -15.67 -12.37
C LYS A 298 14.62 -15.20 -10.91
N ARG A 299 15.69 -14.55 -10.42
CA ARG A 299 15.80 -14.05 -9.03
C ARG A 299 15.04 -12.75 -8.77
N TYR A 300 14.92 -11.85 -9.77
CA TYR A 300 14.35 -10.52 -9.62
C TYR A 300 13.01 -10.44 -10.33
N THR A 301 11.91 -10.35 -9.56
CA THR A 301 10.55 -10.23 -10.11
C THR A 301 10.31 -8.85 -10.72
N HIS A 302 9.39 -8.74 -11.68
CA HIS A 302 8.99 -7.44 -12.25
C HIS A 302 8.50 -6.45 -11.17
N ALA A 303 7.75 -6.93 -10.18
CA ALA A 303 7.27 -6.09 -9.09
C ALA A 303 8.42 -5.48 -8.27
N ARG A 304 9.45 -6.28 -7.93
CA ARG A 304 10.66 -5.79 -7.24
C ARG A 304 11.39 -4.73 -8.06
N ILE A 305 11.62 -4.99 -9.35
CA ILE A 305 12.32 -4.05 -10.23
C ILE A 305 11.55 -2.73 -10.38
N ARG A 306 10.23 -2.79 -10.54
CA ARG A 306 9.38 -1.58 -10.60
C ARG A 306 9.48 -0.76 -9.32
N ARG A 307 9.40 -1.39 -8.14
CA ARG A 307 9.59 -0.69 -6.86
C ARG A 307 10.95 -0.03 -6.75
N ILE A 308 12.02 -0.76 -7.06
CA ILE A 308 13.39 -0.21 -7.04
C ILE A 308 13.50 1.00 -7.98
N THR A 309 12.96 0.89 -9.20
CA THR A 309 12.94 1.99 -10.18
C THR A 309 12.19 3.20 -9.65
N LEU A 310 11.05 2.99 -9.02
CA LEU A 310 10.26 4.06 -8.42
C LEU A 310 10.97 4.66 -7.20
N CYS A 311 11.59 3.85 -6.36
CA CYS A 311 12.40 4.32 -5.24
C CYS A 311 13.58 5.19 -5.72
N ALA A 312 14.26 4.80 -6.80
CA ALA A 312 15.30 5.60 -7.43
C ALA A 312 14.77 6.95 -7.90
N PHE A 313 13.63 6.97 -8.57
CA PHE A 313 13.00 8.19 -9.07
C PHE A 313 12.57 9.14 -7.94
N LEU A 314 12.02 8.58 -6.86
CA LEU A 314 11.52 9.33 -5.70
C LEU A 314 12.57 9.59 -4.63
N ASN A 315 13.85 9.23 -4.84
CA ASN A 315 14.94 9.34 -3.86
C ASN A 315 14.67 8.58 -2.53
N ILE A 316 13.95 7.47 -2.57
CA ILE A 316 13.70 6.62 -1.40
C ILE A 316 14.95 5.77 -1.14
N GLN A 317 15.53 5.89 0.06
CA GLN A 317 16.70 5.12 0.49
C GLN A 317 16.30 3.97 1.42
N ALA A 318 17.09 2.89 1.42
CA ALA A 318 16.87 1.74 2.30
C ALA A 318 16.83 2.12 3.80
N ALA A 319 17.60 3.13 4.19
CA ALA A 319 17.65 3.64 5.56
C ALA A 319 16.30 4.17 6.07
N TYR A 320 15.40 4.61 5.18
CA TYR A 320 14.13 5.25 5.58
C TYR A 320 13.11 4.29 6.20
N THR A 321 13.29 2.98 6.05
CA THR A 321 12.38 1.98 6.63
C THR A 321 13.01 1.16 7.76
N GLN A 322 14.20 1.53 8.22
CA GLN A 322 14.88 0.86 9.34
C GLN A 322 14.22 1.14 10.70
N THR A 323 13.49 2.25 10.81
CA THR A 323 12.71 2.62 12.00
C THR A 323 11.24 2.74 11.61
N PRO A 324 10.29 2.59 12.54
CA PRO A 324 8.86 2.75 12.22
C PRO A 324 8.51 4.16 11.69
N PRO A 325 7.33 4.31 11.03
CA PRO A 325 6.81 5.62 10.62
C PRO A 325 6.78 6.61 11.78
N PRO A 326 7.27 7.87 11.59
CA PRO A 326 7.48 8.78 12.72
C PRO A 326 6.34 9.76 12.98
N TYR A 327 5.22 9.69 12.26
CA TYR A 327 4.06 10.57 12.40
C TYR A 327 2.78 9.93 11.86
N LEU A 328 1.65 10.54 12.21
CA LEU A 328 0.30 10.20 11.74
C LEU A 328 -0.21 11.34 10.86
N HIS A 329 -0.20 11.19 9.52
CA HIS A 329 -0.69 12.20 8.59
C HIS A 329 -2.15 11.96 8.25
N VAL A 330 -3.05 12.86 8.66
CA VAL A 330 -4.49 12.77 8.45
C VAL A 330 -4.85 13.31 7.07
N LEU A 331 -5.38 12.46 6.19
CA LEU A 331 -5.85 12.84 4.87
C LEU A 331 -7.32 13.28 4.86
N GLY A 332 -8.15 12.67 5.70
CA GLY A 332 -9.57 13.06 5.76
C GLY A 332 -10.36 12.31 6.82
N PHE A 333 -11.56 12.84 7.14
CA PHE A 333 -12.48 12.25 8.10
C PHE A 333 -13.93 12.65 7.85
N ASN A 334 -14.87 11.83 8.35
CA ASN A 334 -16.30 12.13 8.46
C ASN A 334 -16.68 12.47 9.93
N GLN A 335 -17.96 12.54 10.26
CA GLN A 335 -18.41 12.85 11.62
C GLN A 335 -17.89 11.85 12.66
N LYS A 336 -17.97 10.54 12.37
CA LYS A 336 -17.39 9.50 13.25
C LYS A 336 -15.87 9.60 13.34
N GLY A 337 -15.21 9.94 12.23
CA GLY A 337 -13.76 10.19 12.20
C GLY A 337 -13.35 11.39 13.06
N LYS A 338 -14.21 12.42 13.21
CA LYS A 338 -13.99 13.52 14.13
C LYS A 338 -14.00 13.05 15.60
N GLU A 339 -14.89 12.12 15.96
CA GLU A 339 -14.90 11.47 17.28
C GLU A 339 -13.59 10.69 17.52
N LEU A 340 -13.15 9.91 16.51
CA LEU A 340 -11.87 9.21 16.56
C LEU A 340 -10.69 10.16 16.74
N LEU A 341 -10.63 11.27 16.01
CA LEU A 341 -9.54 12.25 16.16
C LEU A 341 -9.47 12.83 17.56
N SER A 342 -10.61 12.98 18.24
CA SER A 342 -10.66 13.42 19.64
C SER A 342 -10.06 12.36 20.58
N LEU A 343 -10.33 11.09 20.34
CA LEU A 343 -9.75 9.97 21.09
C LEU A 343 -8.25 9.82 20.79
N ILE A 344 -7.85 9.83 19.52
CA ILE A 344 -6.47 9.69 19.06
C ILE A 344 -5.55 10.78 19.63
N LYS A 345 -6.06 12.01 19.84
CA LYS A 345 -5.29 13.07 20.50
C LYS A 345 -4.85 12.73 21.92
N GLN A 346 -5.53 11.78 22.58
CA GLN A 346 -5.23 11.33 23.94
C GLN A 346 -4.43 10.03 23.96
N THR A 347 -4.55 9.18 22.92
CA THR A 347 -4.00 7.82 22.91
C THR A 347 -2.80 7.66 21.97
N ALA A 348 -2.63 8.56 21.00
CA ALA A 348 -1.59 8.40 19.99
C ALA A 348 -0.18 8.53 20.56
N ALA A 349 0.68 7.59 20.20
CA ALA A 349 2.10 7.59 20.55
C ALA A 349 2.98 8.46 19.64
N LEU A 350 2.42 8.92 18.49
CA LEU A 350 3.15 9.69 17.47
C LEU A 350 2.50 11.06 17.25
N PRO A 351 3.27 12.06 16.77
CA PRO A 351 2.73 13.35 16.35
C PRO A 351 1.65 13.20 15.29
N ILE A 352 0.52 13.89 15.47
CA ILE A 352 -0.58 13.92 14.51
C ILE A 352 -0.44 15.17 13.65
N ILE A 353 -0.42 14.99 12.32
CA ILE A 353 -0.36 16.07 11.34
C ILE A 353 -1.75 16.26 10.74
N THR A 354 -2.37 17.37 11.07
CA THR A 354 -3.64 17.85 10.50
C THR A 354 -3.48 19.22 9.82
N GLN A 355 -2.38 19.92 10.13
CA GLN A 355 -2.05 21.24 9.59
C GLN A 355 -0.53 21.36 9.41
N TYR A 356 -0.10 22.06 8.38
CA TYR A 356 1.32 22.18 8.04
C TYR A 356 2.19 22.92 9.07
N ASN A 357 1.60 23.80 9.88
CA ASN A 357 2.32 24.46 10.97
C ASN A 357 2.85 23.46 12.02
N GLN A 358 2.21 22.28 12.12
CA GLN A 358 2.64 21.21 13.03
C GLN A 358 3.95 20.55 12.60
N LEU A 359 4.33 20.66 11.32
CA LEU A 359 5.62 20.15 10.82
C LEU A 359 6.82 20.73 11.56
N ARG A 360 6.70 21.96 12.07
CA ARG A 360 7.78 22.60 12.85
C ARG A 360 8.18 21.81 14.11
N LYS A 361 7.24 21.02 14.65
CA LYS A 361 7.40 20.22 15.88
C LYS A 361 7.96 18.83 15.63
N LEU A 362 8.09 18.41 14.37
CA LEU A 362 8.61 17.10 14.02
C LEU A 362 10.11 17.01 14.24
N SER A 363 10.60 15.78 14.48
CA SER A 363 12.03 15.48 14.48
C SER A 363 12.65 15.73 13.11
N PRO A 364 13.97 15.93 13.00
CA PRO A 364 14.64 16.09 11.71
C PRO A 364 14.33 14.95 10.73
N TYR A 365 14.36 13.72 11.20
CA TYR A 365 14.03 12.55 10.40
C TYR A 365 12.58 12.58 9.87
N ALA A 366 11.61 12.89 10.73
CA ALA A 366 10.21 13.01 10.33
C ALA A 366 9.99 14.13 9.30
N LYS A 367 10.73 15.26 9.43
CA LYS A 367 10.71 16.34 8.43
C LYS A 367 11.23 15.87 7.08
N THR A 368 12.37 15.19 7.06
CA THR A 368 12.94 14.62 5.82
C THR A 368 11.95 13.71 5.11
N LEU A 369 11.24 12.84 5.85
CA LEU A 369 10.22 11.95 5.25
C LEU A 369 9.02 12.73 4.74
N PHE A 370 8.58 13.78 5.45
CA PHE A 370 7.46 14.59 4.97
C PHE A 370 7.83 15.42 3.73
N GLU A 371 9.05 15.96 3.66
CA GLU A 371 9.59 16.62 2.48
C GLU A 371 9.68 15.67 1.29
N LEU A 372 10.04 14.41 1.54
CA LEU A 372 10.02 13.35 0.52
C LEU A 372 8.60 13.13 -0.04
N GLU A 373 7.58 13.08 0.84
CA GLU A 373 6.17 12.96 0.43
C GLU A 373 5.69 14.17 -0.37
N THR A 374 6.09 15.37 0.04
CA THR A 374 5.78 16.62 -0.69
C THR A 374 6.36 16.57 -2.10
N THR A 375 7.64 16.24 -2.22
CA THR A 375 8.32 16.09 -3.51
C THR A 375 7.66 15.01 -4.36
N ALA A 376 7.30 13.87 -3.76
CA ALA A 376 6.60 12.80 -4.47
C ALA A 376 5.23 13.26 -4.97
N THR A 377 4.51 14.07 -4.21
CA THR A 377 3.23 14.65 -4.65
C THR A 377 3.41 15.57 -5.86
N ASP A 378 4.45 16.38 -5.87
CA ASP A 378 4.78 17.25 -7.02
C ASP A 378 5.14 16.41 -8.25
N LEU A 379 5.97 15.37 -8.08
CA LEU A 379 6.32 14.44 -9.15
C LEU A 379 5.11 13.63 -9.66
N TYR A 380 4.17 13.29 -8.78
CA TYR A 380 2.92 12.66 -9.18
C TYR A 380 2.13 13.52 -10.17
N GLY A 381 2.17 14.85 -10.01
CA GLY A 381 1.54 15.80 -10.93
C GLY A 381 1.97 15.64 -12.39
N LEU A 382 3.18 15.12 -12.65
CA LEU A 382 3.68 14.81 -13.98
C LEU A 382 3.10 13.53 -14.59
N SER A 383 2.50 12.66 -13.77
CA SER A 383 1.92 11.38 -14.20
C SER A 383 0.49 11.50 -14.72
N THR A 384 -0.16 12.65 -14.55
CA THR A 384 -1.56 12.93 -14.93
C THR A 384 -1.69 13.34 -16.39
N PRO A 385 -2.90 13.23 -17.01
CA PRO A 385 -3.11 13.66 -18.39
C PRO A 385 -2.80 15.13 -18.64
N GLN A 386 -3.09 15.99 -17.66
CA GLN A 386 -2.66 17.40 -17.65
C GLN A 386 -1.72 17.59 -16.48
N VAL A 387 -0.49 18.06 -16.73
CA VAL A 387 0.51 18.31 -15.69
C VAL A 387 -0.08 19.24 -14.63
N GLN A 388 0.07 18.86 -13.37
CA GLN A 388 -0.42 19.61 -12.23
C GLN A 388 0.69 20.50 -11.65
N PRO A 389 0.36 21.66 -11.08
CA PRO A 389 1.35 22.52 -10.42
C PRO A 389 1.88 21.86 -9.15
N CYS A 390 3.08 22.27 -8.72
CA CYS A 390 3.67 21.87 -7.44
C CYS A 390 2.95 22.50 -6.24
N GLY A 391 3.24 21.98 -5.04
CA GLY A 391 2.75 22.54 -3.78
C GLY A 391 1.35 22.05 -3.38
N LYS A 392 0.78 21.06 -4.07
CA LYS A 392 -0.54 20.52 -3.75
C LYS A 392 -0.61 19.95 -2.34
N GLU A 393 0.49 19.40 -1.82
CA GLU A 393 0.58 18.92 -0.44
C GLU A 393 0.23 20.01 0.57
N PHE A 394 0.61 21.25 0.30
CA PHE A 394 0.40 22.39 1.21
C PHE A 394 -0.91 23.16 0.95
N THR A 395 -1.47 23.05 -0.24
CA THR A 395 -2.67 23.81 -0.64
C THR A 395 -3.95 23.00 -0.53
N GLN A 396 -3.86 21.68 -0.59
CA GLN A 396 -5.00 20.78 -0.42
C GLN A 396 -5.22 20.51 1.06
N GLY A 397 -6.26 21.09 1.64
CA GLY A 397 -6.63 20.81 3.02
C GLY A 397 -7.11 19.38 3.25
N ILE A 398 -7.33 19.02 4.52
CA ILE A 398 -7.93 17.75 4.92
C ILE A 398 -9.31 17.60 4.27
N VAL A 399 -9.58 16.41 3.73
CA VAL A 399 -10.88 16.07 3.17
C VAL A 399 -11.88 15.86 4.31
N THR A 400 -12.94 16.66 4.34
CA THR A 400 -14.03 16.50 5.32
C THR A 400 -15.31 16.06 4.62
N ALA A 401 -15.92 15.00 5.12
CA ALA A 401 -17.23 14.50 4.70
C ALA A 401 -18.21 14.64 5.88
N LEU A 402 -18.39 15.88 6.35
CA LEU A 402 -19.37 16.20 7.39
C LEU A 402 -20.73 16.28 6.71
N TYR A 403 -21.67 15.44 7.13
CA TYR A 403 -23.05 15.57 6.70
C TYR A 403 -23.60 16.87 7.32
N ASN A 404 -24.01 17.80 6.47
CA ASN A 404 -24.98 18.80 6.92
C ASN A 404 -26.29 18.03 7.17
N GLU A 405 -26.67 17.84 8.42
CA GLU A 405 -28.05 17.49 8.75
C GLU A 405 -28.92 18.61 8.16
N ARG A 406 -29.55 18.31 7.03
CA ARG A 406 -30.67 19.10 6.50
C ARG A 406 -31.96 18.36 6.78
#